data_49ad27d3c0c1693f30a7c005d52b34a1
#
_entry.id   49ad27d3c0c1693f30a7c005d52b34a1
#
_cell.length_a   1.000
_cell.length_b   1.000
_cell.length_c   1.000
_cell.angle_alpha   90.00
_cell.angle_beta   90.00
_cell.angle_gamma   90.00
#
_symmetry.space_group_name_H-M   'P 1'
#
loop_
_entity.id
_entity.type
_entity.pdbx_description
1 polymer ?
#
loop_
_entity_poly.entity_id
_entity_poly.type
_entity_poly.pdbx_seq_one_letter_code
_entity_poly.pdbx_strand_id
1 'polypeptide(L)'
;MAIPLFLTQAKAANLEDARWVTRTDAPVPYVRMVMDLSAPVKASASISKDGKTTTVTLKNTKLKTAKANINMDSSIASSARLTEDGRDVKVTIKTPSSIDTSDVKVFSLKKDTVNQKPYRIVVDVQKKGVVPKPAYYGKRPSPSAHPAKNMPTGSGNYSISGGLSGKTITIDPGHGGSDSGAVGPHGVQEKNITLPISMYLKKALENRGAKVLMTRTTDVDVYGPNASGVDELGARVNVANRSNSDALISVHINA
;
A
#
# COMPACT_ATOMS: atom_id res chain seq x y z
N MET A 1 53.52 -22.50 -0.42
CA MET A 1 52.44 -22.95 -1.29
C MET A 1 51.23 -22.00 -1.05
N ALA A 2 50.97 -21.06 -1.96
CA ALA A 2 49.88 -20.08 -1.79
C ALA A 2 48.60 -20.66 -2.35
N ILE A 3 47.56 -20.78 -1.53
CA ILE A 3 46.24 -21.23 -1.94
C ILE A 3 45.56 -20.05 -2.67
N PRO A 4 45.20 -20.19 -3.94
CA PRO A 4 44.52 -19.12 -4.64
C PRO A 4 43.11 -18.93 -4.04
N LEU A 5 42.83 -17.73 -3.52
CA LEU A 5 41.55 -17.30 -3.04
C LEU A 5 40.65 -17.09 -4.28
N PHE A 6 39.85 -18.07 -4.64
CA PHE A 6 38.82 -17.89 -5.67
C PHE A 6 37.71 -17.01 -5.08
N LEU A 7 37.78 -15.73 -5.36
CA LEU A 7 36.65 -14.83 -5.19
C LEU A 7 35.53 -15.24 -6.18
N THR A 8 34.58 -16.00 -5.71
CA THR A 8 33.35 -16.26 -6.50
C THR A 8 32.64 -14.93 -6.71
N GLN A 9 32.75 -14.36 -7.91
CA GLN A 9 31.96 -13.19 -8.27
C GLN A 9 30.47 -13.55 -8.19
N ALA A 10 29.72 -12.83 -7.36
CA ALA A 10 28.29 -13.02 -7.27
C ALA A 10 27.66 -12.84 -8.67
N LYS A 11 26.87 -13.83 -9.11
CA LYS A 11 26.18 -13.81 -10.39
C LYS A 11 25.31 -12.55 -10.49
N ALA A 12 25.37 -11.86 -11.62
CA ALA A 12 24.55 -10.69 -11.86
C ALA A 12 23.06 -11.05 -11.81
N ALA A 13 22.27 -10.20 -11.18
CA ALA A 13 20.82 -10.30 -11.26
C ALA A 13 20.31 -9.86 -12.64
N ASN A 14 19.11 -10.28 -13.01
CA ASN A 14 18.43 -9.80 -14.21
C ASN A 14 17.29 -8.87 -13.82
N LEU A 15 17.17 -7.73 -14.49
CA LEU A 15 15.94 -6.94 -14.51
C LEU A 15 15.02 -7.52 -15.59
N GLU A 16 13.97 -8.21 -15.17
CA GLU A 16 13.11 -9.04 -16.02
C GLU A 16 11.89 -8.29 -16.54
N ASP A 17 11.31 -7.42 -15.72
CA ASP A 17 10.19 -6.55 -16.10
C ASP A 17 10.25 -5.22 -15.37
N ALA A 18 9.62 -4.21 -15.97
CA ALA A 18 9.40 -2.91 -15.37
C ALA A 18 8.00 -2.41 -15.74
N ARG A 19 7.26 -1.95 -14.74
CA ARG A 19 5.89 -1.43 -14.89
C ARG A 19 5.67 -0.26 -13.97
N TRP A 20 4.64 0.50 -14.22
CA TRP A 20 4.31 1.69 -13.43
C TRP A 20 2.81 1.88 -13.28
N VAL A 21 2.44 2.68 -12.31
CA VAL A 21 1.06 3.10 -12.04
C VAL A 21 1.07 4.47 -11.37
N THR A 22 0.08 5.30 -11.68
CA THR A 22 -0.19 6.53 -10.93
C THR A 22 -1.12 6.21 -9.76
N ARG A 23 -0.74 6.63 -8.56
CA ARG A 23 -1.52 6.47 -7.34
C ARG A 23 -2.03 7.85 -6.92
N THR A 24 -3.34 8.05 -7.05
CA THR A 24 -4.04 9.29 -6.70
C THR A 24 -4.83 9.17 -5.40
N ASP A 25 -4.91 7.97 -4.88
CA ASP A 25 -5.57 7.58 -3.64
C ASP A 25 -4.76 7.90 -2.37
N ALA A 26 -3.47 8.20 -2.52
CA ALA A 26 -2.63 8.64 -1.41
C ALA A 26 -2.83 10.14 -1.09
N PRO A 27 -2.51 10.57 0.16
CA PRO A 27 -2.57 11.99 0.56
C PRO A 27 -1.77 12.91 -0.36
N VAL A 28 -0.64 12.44 -0.87
CA VAL A 28 0.13 13.05 -1.95
C VAL A 28 0.15 12.08 -3.12
N PRO A 29 -0.40 12.44 -4.28
CA PRO A 29 -0.33 11.59 -5.46
C PRO A 29 1.11 11.27 -5.86
N TYR A 30 1.36 10.06 -6.31
CA TYR A 30 2.68 9.62 -6.75
C TYR A 30 2.61 8.65 -7.93
N VAL A 31 3.70 8.55 -8.66
CA VAL A 31 3.93 7.47 -9.62
C VAL A 31 4.76 6.41 -8.94
N ARG A 32 4.29 5.17 -8.96
CA ARG A 32 5.04 3.98 -8.54
C ARG A 32 5.57 3.23 -9.74
N MET A 33 6.87 3.06 -9.78
CA MET A 33 7.52 2.14 -10.71
C MET A 33 8.00 0.91 -9.97
N VAL A 34 7.70 -0.27 -10.51
CA VAL A 34 8.07 -1.57 -9.95
C VAL A 34 8.96 -2.28 -10.94
N MET A 35 10.10 -2.73 -10.49
CA MET A 35 11.11 -3.45 -11.27
C MET A 35 11.27 -4.86 -10.72
N ASP A 36 10.96 -5.86 -11.53
CA ASP A 36 11.04 -7.28 -11.17
C ASP A 36 12.45 -7.82 -11.45
N LEU A 37 13.01 -8.53 -10.47
CA LEU A 37 14.40 -8.96 -10.47
C LEU A 37 14.52 -10.46 -10.17
N SER A 38 15.47 -11.12 -10.84
CA SER A 38 15.77 -12.55 -10.61
C SER A 38 16.42 -12.82 -9.25
N ALA A 39 17.07 -11.82 -8.64
CA ALA A 39 17.74 -11.91 -7.34
C ALA A 39 17.73 -10.54 -6.62
N PRO A 40 17.99 -10.51 -5.30
CA PRO A 40 18.10 -9.24 -4.57
C PRO A 40 19.27 -8.40 -5.08
N VAL A 41 19.07 -7.09 -5.21
CA VAL A 41 20.08 -6.13 -5.63
C VAL A 41 20.14 -4.95 -4.67
N LYS A 42 21.30 -4.28 -4.64
CA LYS A 42 21.43 -2.96 -4.01
C LYS A 42 20.97 -1.91 -5.02
N ALA A 43 20.13 -0.99 -4.57
CA ALA A 43 19.67 0.14 -5.36
C ALA A 43 20.04 1.45 -4.68
N SER A 44 20.36 2.46 -5.47
CA SER A 44 20.57 3.84 -5.02
C SER A 44 19.86 4.79 -5.98
N ALA A 45 19.43 5.95 -5.50
CA ALA A 45 18.82 6.99 -6.32
C ALA A 45 19.63 8.29 -6.23
N SER A 46 19.63 9.02 -7.32
CA SER A 46 20.15 10.39 -7.40
C SER A 46 19.21 11.25 -8.25
N ILE A 47 19.20 12.55 -7.97
CA ILE A 47 18.38 13.51 -8.70
C ILE A 47 19.33 14.48 -9.40
N SER A 48 19.01 14.85 -10.65
CA SER A 48 19.77 15.84 -11.41
C SER A 48 19.69 17.22 -10.76
N LYS A 49 20.65 18.09 -11.07
CA LYS A 49 20.73 19.46 -10.51
C LYS A 49 19.48 20.31 -10.79
N ASP A 50 18.81 20.07 -11.92
CA ASP A 50 17.55 20.74 -12.28
C ASP A 50 16.31 20.12 -11.62
N GLY A 51 16.49 19.03 -10.89
CA GLY A 51 15.42 18.30 -10.21
C GLY A 51 14.48 17.53 -11.14
N LYS A 52 14.73 17.48 -12.46
CA LYS A 52 13.78 16.92 -13.43
C LYS A 52 14.08 15.49 -13.84
N THR A 53 15.12 14.91 -13.28
CA THR A 53 15.53 13.54 -13.62
C THR A 53 15.95 12.79 -12.37
N THR A 54 15.27 11.69 -12.07
CA THR A 54 15.68 10.73 -11.04
C THR A 54 16.37 9.55 -11.72
N THR A 55 17.60 9.24 -11.30
CA THR A 55 18.34 8.07 -11.77
C THR A 55 18.41 7.06 -10.63
N VAL A 56 17.85 5.87 -10.84
CA VAL A 56 17.98 4.73 -9.93
C VAL A 56 18.99 3.77 -10.52
N THR A 57 20.04 3.45 -9.76
CA THR A 57 21.09 2.52 -10.16
C THR A 57 20.88 1.18 -9.46
N LEU A 58 20.72 0.12 -10.23
CA LEU A 58 20.63 -1.27 -9.77
C LEU A 58 22.00 -1.92 -9.93
N LYS A 59 22.65 -2.23 -8.82
CA LYS A 59 24.03 -2.75 -8.82
C LYS A 59 24.10 -4.20 -9.29
N ASN A 60 25.13 -4.53 -10.06
CA ASN A 60 25.43 -5.87 -10.59
C ASN A 60 24.19 -6.52 -11.23
N THR A 61 23.53 -5.79 -12.13
CA THR A 61 22.26 -6.15 -12.76
C THR A 61 22.39 -6.07 -14.28
N LYS A 62 21.80 -7.02 -15.00
CA LYS A 62 21.69 -7.02 -16.45
C LYS A 62 20.26 -6.71 -16.88
N LEU A 63 20.11 -5.98 -17.98
CA LEU A 63 18.82 -5.66 -18.56
C LEU A 63 18.35 -6.85 -19.42
N LYS A 64 17.24 -7.46 -19.03
CA LYS A 64 16.63 -8.59 -19.77
C LYS A 64 15.23 -8.27 -20.30
N THR A 65 14.62 -7.20 -19.81
CA THR A 65 13.34 -6.75 -20.36
C THR A 65 13.50 -6.06 -21.71
N ALA A 66 12.55 -6.28 -22.60
CA ALA A 66 12.46 -5.54 -23.88
C ALA A 66 12.00 -4.08 -23.70
N LYS A 67 11.54 -3.71 -22.50
CA LYS A 67 11.00 -2.37 -22.20
C LYS A 67 12.11 -1.38 -21.86
N ALA A 68 12.95 -1.04 -22.84
CA ALA A 68 14.01 -0.06 -22.63
C ALA A 68 13.52 1.37 -22.45
N ASN A 69 12.39 1.72 -23.07
CA ASN A 69 11.74 3.02 -22.94
C ASN A 69 10.28 2.83 -22.54
N ILE A 70 9.85 3.55 -21.50
CA ILE A 70 8.51 3.48 -20.93
C ILE A 70 7.92 4.89 -20.97
N ASN A 71 6.86 5.07 -21.74
CA ASN A 71 6.07 6.30 -21.69
C ASN A 71 5.15 6.25 -20.46
N MET A 72 5.24 7.28 -19.62
CA MET A 72 4.50 7.36 -18.36
C MET A 72 3.47 8.48 -18.41
N ASP A 73 2.56 8.50 -19.33
CA ASP A 73 1.56 9.57 -19.50
C ASP A 73 0.93 10.03 -18.15
N SER A 74 1.71 10.79 -17.40
CA SER A 74 1.39 11.24 -16.05
C SER A 74 1.92 12.66 -15.84
N SER A 75 1.13 13.46 -15.12
CA SER A 75 1.54 14.81 -14.66
C SER A 75 2.67 14.79 -13.61
N ILE A 76 3.06 13.59 -13.12
CA ILE A 76 4.08 13.39 -12.08
C ILE A 76 5.39 12.89 -12.68
N ALA A 77 5.31 11.92 -13.60
CA ALA A 77 6.46 11.41 -14.33
C ALA A 77 6.06 11.19 -15.78
N SER A 78 6.89 11.65 -16.72
CA SER A 78 6.56 11.62 -18.16
C SER A 78 7.13 10.39 -18.86
N SER A 79 8.26 9.89 -18.43
CA SER A 79 8.91 8.71 -19.03
C SER A 79 9.92 8.06 -18.08
N ALA A 80 10.22 6.79 -18.35
CA ALA A 80 11.40 6.13 -17.81
C ALA A 80 12.22 5.49 -18.92
N ARG A 81 13.54 5.51 -18.78
CA ARG A 81 14.49 4.85 -19.66
C ARG A 81 15.37 3.90 -18.85
N LEU A 82 15.51 2.67 -19.36
CA LEU A 82 16.34 1.63 -18.77
C LEU A 82 17.56 1.43 -19.66
N THR A 83 18.77 1.50 -19.09
CA THR A 83 20.02 1.33 -19.84
C THR A 83 21.01 0.52 -19.02
N GLU A 84 21.82 -0.29 -19.68
CA GLU A 84 23.00 -0.89 -19.06
C GLU A 84 24.14 0.14 -18.95
N ASP A 85 24.82 0.14 -17.83
CA ASP A 85 25.99 0.98 -17.56
C ASP A 85 27.06 0.12 -16.86
N GLY A 86 27.93 -0.45 -17.64
CA GLY A 86 28.92 -1.42 -17.20
C GLY A 86 28.28 -2.68 -16.61
N ARG A 87 28.39 -2.86 -15.29
CA ARG A 87 27.77 -3.99 -14.58
C ARG A 87 26.43 -3.67 -13.96
N ASP A 88 25.96 -2.44 -14.10
CA ASP A 88 24.77 -1.93 -13.44
C ASP A 88 23.67 -1.65 -14.49
N VAL A 89 22.45 -1.56 -14.02
CA VAL A 89 21.35 -1.00 -14.81
C VAL A 89 20.96 0.34 -14.21
N LYS A 90 20.85 1.35 -15.06
CA LYS A 90 20.33 2.68 -14.73
C LYS A 90 18.90 2.81 -15.22
N VAL A 91 18.03 3.25 -14.34
CA VAL A 91 16.63 3.58 -14.62
C VAL A 91 16.47 5.08 -14.42
N THR A 92 16.29 5.79 -15.51
CA THR A 92 16.18 7.25 -15.55
C THR A 92 14.73 7.65 -15.71
N ILE A 93 14.14 8.27 -14.71
CA ILE A 93 12.75 8.73 -14.69
C ILE A 93 12.73 10.24 -14.87
N LYS A 94 12.01 10.73 -15.87
CA LYS A 94 11.81 12.16 -16.13
C LYS A 94 10.53 12.67 -15.51
N THR A 95 10.60 13.84 -14.87
CA THR A 95 9.46 14.53 -14.25
C THR A 95 9.21 15.88 -14.91
N PRO A 96 7.95 16.26 -15.14
CA PRO A 96 7.61 17.57 -15.70
C PRO A 96 8.01 18.73 -14.79
N SER A 97 7.92 18.52 -13.48
CA SER A 97 8.28 19.50 -12.45
C SER A 97 9.56 19.08 -11.75
N SER A 98 10.32 20.07 -11.24
CA SER A 98 11.49 19.82 -10.40
C SER A 98 11.05 19.17 -9.08
N ILE A 99 11.74 18.11 -8.68
CA ILE A 99 11.57 17.36 -7.43
C ILE A 99 12.88 17.33 -6.66
N ASP A 100 12.84 16.95 -5.40
CA ASP A 100 14.01 16.75 -4.55
C ASP A 100 14.02 15.35 -3.91
N THR A 101 15.02 15.07 -3.09
CA THR A 101 15.20 13.74 -2.51
C THR A 101 14.08 13.31 -1.57
N SER A 102 13.35 14.25 -0.99
CA SER A 102 12.19 13.96 -0.14
C SER A 102 10.97 13.48 -0.92
N ASP A 103 10.92 13.82 -2.22
CA ASP A 103 9.83 13.44 -3.12
C ASP A 103 10.04 12.03 -3.72
N VAL A 104 11.19 11.40 -3.48
CA VAL A 104 11.52 10.07 -4.04
C VAL A 104 11.76 9.05 -2.93
N LYS A 105 11.06 7.92 -3.01
CA LYS A 105 11.28 6.77 -2.13
C LYS A 105 11.72 5.58 -2.96
N VAL A 106 12.81 4.93 -2.54
CA VAL A 106 13.29 3.69 -3.16
C VAL A 106 13.39 2.62 -2.08
N PHE A 107 12.75 1.49 -2.32
CA PHE A 107 12.77 0.36 -1.39
C PHE A 107 12.73 -0.97 -2.12
N SER A 108 13.14 -2.02 -1.42
CA SER A 108 13.15 -3.39 -1.94
C SER A 108 12.03 -4.21 -1.35
N LEU A 109 11.45 -5.08 -2.16
CA LEU A 109 10.52 -6.12 -1.72
C LEU A 109 11.15 -7.49 -1.96
N LYS A 110 11.10 -8.35 -0.96
CA LYS A 110 11.58 -9.73 -1.05
C LYS A 110 10.73 -10.54 -2.03
N LYS A 111 11.28 -11.64 -2.50
CA LYS A 111 10.51 -12.64 -3.24
C LYS A 111 9.35 -13.13 -2.39
N ASP A 112 8.16 -13.10 -2.96
CA ASP A 112 6.94 -13.61 -2.34
C ASP A 112 6.59 -14.94 -3.02
N THR A 113 6.89 -16.03 -2.34
CA THR A 113 6.67 -17.39 -2.88
C THR A 113 5.19 -17.78 -2.86
N VAL A 114 4.39 -17.16 -2.01
CA VAL A 114 2.95 -17.42 -1.89
C VAL A 114 2.20 -16.85 -3.09
N ASN A 115 2.49 -15.58 -3.42
CA ASN A 115 1.87 -14.87 -4.53
C ASN A 115 2.72 -14.94 -5.82
N GLN A 116 3.76 -15.79 -5.84
CA GLN A 116 4.67 -15.99 -6.99
C GLN A 116 5.29 -14.68 -7.51
N LYS A 117 5.52 -13.69 -6.62
CA LYS A 117 6.13 -12.41 -7.01
C LYS A 117 7.66 -12.50 -6.85
N PRO A 118 8.45 -12.03 -7.83
CA PRO A 118 9.91 -12.02 -7.75
C PRO A 118 10.43 -11.01 -6.72
N TYR A 119 11.75 -10.91 -6.56
CA TYR A 119 12.37 -9.74 -5.91
C TYR A 119 12.02 -8.48 -6.69
N ARG A 120 11.80 -7.38 -5.99
CA ARG A 120 11.41 -6.11 -6.62
C ARG A 120 12.15 -4.94 -6.01
N ILE A 121 12.52 -4.00 -6.85
CA ILE A 121 12.81 -2.63 -6.44
C ILE A 121 11.62 -1.77 -6.83
N VAL A 122 11.17 -0.97 -5.88
CA VAL A 122 10.05 -0.04 -6.06
C VAL A 122 10.55 1.38 -5.92
N VAL A 123 10.13 2.23 -6.83
CA VAL A 123 10.43 3.66 -6.83
C VAL A 123 9.11 4.43 -6.83
N ASP A 124 8.89 5.22 -5.80
CA ASP A 124 7.77 6.15 -5.72
C ASP A 124 8.30 7.56 -5.96
N VAL A 125 7.72 8.25 -6.93
CA VAL A 125 7.98 9.66 -7.23
C VAL A 125 6.73 10.45 -6.91
N GLN A 126 6.79 11.32 -5.90
CA GLN A 126 5.65 12.11 -5.44
C GLN A 126 5.46 13.37 -6.29
N LYS A 127 4.23 13.84 -6.38
CA LYS A 127 3.90 15.10 -7.03
C LYS A 127 4.34 16.26 -6.14
N LYS A 128 5.26 17.09 -6.61
CA LYS A 128 5.73 18.28 -5.87
C LYS A 128 4.64 19.34 -5.71
N GLY A 129 4.66 20.04 -4.59
CA GLY A 129 3.78 21.19 -4.33
C GLY A 129 2.34 20.79 -3.97
N VAL A 130 2.06 19.52 -3.79
CA VAL A 130 0.77 19.08 -3.25
C VAL A 130 0.89 19.06 -1.73
N VAL A 131 0.17 19.97 -1.08
CA VAL A 131 -0.07 19.85 0.36
C VAL A 131 -0.79 18.52 0.57
N PRO A 132 -0.29 17.63 1.46
CA PRO A 132 -0.97 16.39 1.73
C PRO A 132 -2.43 16.69 2.05
N LYS A 133 -3.35 16.22 1.23
CA LYS A 133 -4.75 16.23 1.67
C LYS A 133 -4.78 15.42 2.95
N PRO A 134 -5.31 15.95 4.06
CA PRO A 134 -5.56 15.12 5.23
C PRO A 134 -6.30 13.90 4.71
N ALA A 135 -5.88 12.70 5.15
CA ALA A 135 -6.51 11.46 4.70
C ALA A 135 -8.01 11.67 4.74
N TYR A 136 -8.60 11.68 3.54
CA TYR A 136 -10.00 12.00 3.40
C TYR A 136 -10.78 10.79 3.88
N TYR A 137 -10.94 10.70 5.19
CA TYR A 137 -12.11 10.07 5.74
C TYR A 137 -13.28 10.86 5.16
N GLY A 138 -14.02 10.27 4.24
CA GLY A 138 -15.02 10.88 3.40
C GLY A 138 -15.75 12.03 4.08
N LYS A 139 -16.17 13.08 3.33
CA LYS A 139 -16.88 14.22 3.94
C LYS A 139 -17.65 13.71 5.14
N ARG A 140 -17.23 14.12 6.36
CA ARG A 140 -18.15 13.99 7.49
C ARG A 140 -19.49 14.42 6.92
N PRO A 141 -20.51 13.60 6.92
CA PRO A 141 -21.85 14.13 6.68
C PRO A 141 -21.91 15.33 7.61
N SER A 142 -22.20 16.50 7.06
CA SER A 142 -22.52 17.67 7.87
C SER A 142 -23.36 17.12 9.01
N PRO A 143 -23.03 17.34 10.28
CA PRO A 143 -23.87 16.83 11.34
C PRO A 143 -25.25 17.41 11.04
N SER A 144 -26.08 16.62 10.37
CA SER A 144 -27.51 16.86 10.40
C SER A 144 -27.80 16.83 11.87
N ALA A 145 -28.24 17.96 12.38
CA ALA A 145 -28.42 18.22 13.79
C ALA A 145 -29.26 17.13 14.46
N HIS A 146 -28.61 16.04 14.81
CA HIS A 146 -29.03 15.34 16.00
C HIS A 146 -28.49 16.17 17.14
N PRO A 147 -29.34 16.75 18.01
CA PRO A 147 -28.87 17.48 19.16
C PRO A 147 -27.89 16.58 19.90
N ALA A 148 -26.63 17.00 19.98
CA ALA A 148 -25.65 16.38 20.82
C ALA A 148 -26.19 16.47 22.25
N LYS A 149 -26.88 15.44 22.69
CA LYS A 149 -27.20 15.27 24.09
C LYS A 149 -25.87 15.07 24.79
N ASN A 150 -25.39 16.16 25.39
CA ASN A 150 -24.37 16.24 26.44
C ASN A 150 -23.32 15.11 26.38
N MET A 151 -22.25 15.32 25.59
CA MET A 151 -20.99 14.62 25.85
C MET A 151 -20.46 15.14 27.19
N PRO A 152 -20.22 14.30 28.21
CA PRO A 152 -19.55 14.72 29.42
C PRO A 152 -18.11 15.07 29.08
N THR A 153 -17.74 16.32 29.18
CA THR A 153 -16.34 16.76 29.26
C THR A 153 -15.86 16.48 30.68
N GLY A 154 -15.31 15.27 30.90
CA GLY A 154 -14.78 14.92 32.21
C GLY A 154 -13.98 13.62 32.15
N SER A 155 -12.76 13.68 32.69
CA SER A 155 -11.98 12.50 33.09
C SER A 155 -12.77 11.74 34.16
N GLY A 156 -13.64 10.84 33.74
CA GLY A 156 -14.43 10.03 34.63
C GLY A 156 -14.42 8.57 34.15
N ASN A 157 -14.36 7.64 35.09
CA ASN A 157 -14.58 6.21 34.86
C ASN A 157 -15.86 6.03 34.06
N TYR A 158 -15.74 5.74 32.76
CA TYR A 158 -16.86 5.41 31.92
C TYR A 158 -17.41 4.04 32.34
N SER A 159 -18.40 4.04 33.21
CA SER A 159 -19.24 2.90 33.42
C SER A 159 -20.21 2.81 32.23
N ILE A 160 -19.95 1.91 31.29
CA ILE A 160 -20.90 1.60 30.22
C ILE A 160 -21.99 0.76 30.87
N SER A 161 -22.98 1.42 31.48
CA SER A 161 -24.13 0.78 32.14
C SER A 161 -25.28 0.44 31.17
N GLY A 162 -25.11 0.67 29.86
CA GLY A 162 -26.03 0.24 28.82
C GLY A 162 -25.36 -0.78 27.91
N GLY A 163 -26.00 -1.93 27.67
CA GLY A 163 -25.58 -2.85 26.62
C GLY A 163 -25.60 -2.17 25.25
N LEU A 164 -25.13 -2.88 24.23
CA LEU A 164 -25.14 -2.39 22.82
C LEU A 164 -26.51 -2.68 22.14
N SER A 165 -27.55 -2.93 22.93
CA SER A 165 -28.90 -3.19 22.41
C SER A 165 -29.39 -2.04 21.54
N GLY A 166 -29.90 -2.36 20.36
CA GLY A 166 -30.36 -1.39 19.37
C GLY A 166 -29.25 -0.72 18.57
N LYS A 167 -27.97 -1.03 18.82
CA LYS A 167 -26.85 -0.53 18.02
C LYS A 167 -26.53 -1.46 16.86
N THR A 168 -26.31 -0.88 15.69
CA THR A 168 -25.82 -1.57 14.51
C THR A 168 -24.35 -1.22 14.30
N ILE A 169 -23.47 -2.20 14.30
CA ILE A 169 -22.03 -2.02 14.12
C ILE A 169 -21.58 -2.81 12.91
N THR A 170 -20.86 -2.16 12.00
CA THR A 170 -20.18 -2.84 10.90
C THR A 170 -18.72 -3.06 11.28
N ILE A 171 -18.26 -4.30 11.16
CA ILE A 171 -16.85 -4.66 11.27
C ILE A 171 -16.28 -4.86 9.88
N ASP A 172 -15.13 -4.27 9.62
CA ASP A 172 -14.40 -4.36 8.37
C ASP A 172 -13.09 -5.11 8.60
N PRO A 173 -13.03 -6.43 8.33
CA PRO A 173 -11.76 -7.16 8.33
C PRO A 173 -10.88 -6.65 7.19
N GLY A 174 -9.77 -5.98 7.53
CA GLY A 174 -8.85 -5.43 6.54
C GLY A 174 -8.34 -6.46 5.55
N HIS A 175 -8.04 -6.02 4.32
CA HIS A 175 -7.56 -6.87 3.23
C HIS A 175 -8.56 -7.96 2.83
N GLY A 176 -8.12 -8.99 2.09
CA GLY A 176 -8.95 -10.10 1.63
C GLY A 176 -8.80 -10.35 0.13
N GLY A 177 -9.16 -11.54 -0.32
CA GLY A 177 -9.11 -11.92 -1.73
C GLY A 177 -7.74 -11.68 -2.35
N SER A 178 -7.66 -10.80 -3.33
CA SER A 178 -6.43 -10.44 -4.05
C SER A 178 -5.46 -9.57 -3.24
N ASP A 179 -5.90 -8.95 -2.15
CA ASP A 179 -5.08 -8.14 -1.25
C ASP A 179 -4.68 -8.94 0.00
N SER A 180 -3.39 -9.30 0.08
CA SER A 180 -2.85 -10.04 1.23
C SER A 180 -2.66 -9.17 2.49
N GLY A 181 -2.62 -7.83 2.35
CA GLY A 181 -2.08 -6.94 3.37
C GLY A 181 -0.59 -7.17 3.61
N ALA A 182 -0.11 -6.80 4.78
CA ALA A 182 1.25 -7.08 5.21
C ALA A 182 1.52 -8.60 5.28
N VAL A 183 2.76 -9.00 4.98
CA VAL A 183 3.18 -10.39 5.04
C VAL A 183 4.31 -10.52 6.05
N GLY A 184 4.05 -11.23 7.13
CA GLY A 184 5.01 -11.47 8.21
C GLY A 184 6.17 -12.39 7.81
N PRO A 185 7.18 -12.55 8.69
CA PRO A 185 8.42 -13.29 8.39
C PRO A 185 8.22 -14.73 7.92
N HIS A 186 7.16 -15.39 8.36
CA HIS A 186 6.84 -16.78 8.00
C HIS A 186 5.76 -16.90 6.91
N GLY A 187 5.54 -15.84 6.13
CA GLY A 187 4.55 -15.84 5.05
C GLY A 187 3.09 -15.69 5.53
N VAL A 188 2.88 -15.40 6.81
CA VAL A 188 1.53 -15.15 7.34
C VAL A 188 1.01 -13.83 6.78
N GLN A 189 -0.09 -13.89 6.05
CA GLN A 189 -0.74 -12.73 5.45
C GLN A 189 -1.65 -12.04 6.44
N GLU A 190 -1.68 -10.72 6.46
CA GLU A 190 -2.51 -9.92 7.35
C GLU A 190 -4.00 -10.26 7.24
N LYS A 191 -4.50 -10.48 6.02
CA LYS A 191 -5.89 -10.88 5.77
C LYS A 191 -6.32 -12.15 6.51
N ASN A 192 -5.38 -13.08 6.76
CA ASN A 192 -5.62 -14.35 7.47
C ASN A 192 -5.71 -14.16 8.99
N ILE A 193 -5.26 -13.00 9.49
CA ILE A 193 -5.31 -12.64 10.92
C ILE A 193 -6.49 -11.70 11.18
N THR A 194 -6.71 -10.73 10.32
CA THR A 194 -7.79 -9.73 10.51
C THR A 194 -9.18 -10.37 10.51
N LEU A 195 -9.40 -11.37 9.65
CA LEU A 195 -10.70 -12.06 9.57
C LEU A 195 -11.08 -12.80 10.87
N PRO A 196 -10.26 -13.71 11.42
CA PRO A 196 -10.61 -14.38 12.68
C PRO A 196 -10.72 -13.41 13.86
N ILE A 197 -9.88 -12.37 13.97
CA ILE A 197 -10.01 -11.34 15.01
C ILE A 197 -11.38 -10.66 14.88
N SER A 198 -11.77 -10.30 13.67
CA SER A 198 -13.07 -9.65 13.40
C SER A 198 -14.25 -10.57 13.74
N MET A 199 -14.12 -11.89 13.52
CA MET A 199 -15.13 -12.87 13.92
C MET A 199 -15.28 -12.96 15.46
N TYR A 200 -14.16 -12.93 16.19
CA TYR A 200 -14.20 -12.87 17.67
C TYR A 200 -14.83 -11.57 18.16
N LEU A 201 -14.47 -10.44 17.56
CA LEU A 201 -15.05 -9.13 17.87
C LEU A 201 -16.55 -9.10 17.61
N LYS A 202 -17.01 -9.65 16.46
CA LYS A 202 -18.43 -9.81 16.13
C LYS A 202 -19.15 -10.52 17.27
N LYS A 203 -18.70 -11.70 17.66
CA LYS A 203 -19.32 -12.47 18.73
C LYS A 203 -19.35 -11.72 20.07
N ALA A 204 -18.28 -11.00 20.40
CA ALA A 204 -18.20 -10.20 21.64
C ALA A 204 -19.20 -9.04 21.65
N LEU A 205 -19.42 -8.38 20.52
CA LEU A 205 -20.37 -7.28 20.37
C LEU A 205 -21.83 -7.80 20.36
N GLU A 206 -22.09 -8.91 19.66
CA GLU A 206 -23.41 -9.55 19.64
C GLU A 206 -23.82 -10.04 21.04
N ASN A 207 -22.91 -10.59 21.80
CA ASN A 207 -23.16 -11.00 23.21
C ASN A 207 -23.53 -9.79 24.11
N ARG A 208 -23.23 -8.56 23.68
CA ARG A 208 -23.60 -7.33 24.37
C ARG A 208 -24.86 -6.66 23.79
N GLY A 209 -25.52 -7.33 22.86
CA GLY A 209 -26.79 -6.91 22.29
C GLY A 209 -26.68 -6.07 20.99
N ALA A 210 -25.49 -5.91 20.41
CA ALA A 210 -25.36 -5.23 19.13
C ALA A 210 -25.85 -6.11 17.98
N LYS A 211 -26.42 -5.47 16.95
CA LYS A 211 -26.54 -6.05 15.61
C LYS A 211 -25.21 -5.83 14.88
N VAL A 212 -24.52 -6.92 14.49
CA VAL A 212 -23.21 -6.80 13.84
C VAL A 212 -23.27 -7.28 12.41
N LEU A 213 -22.74 -6.45 11.52
CA LEU A 213 -22.52 -6.74 10.11
C LEU A 213 -21.02 -6.82 9.85
N MET A 214 -20.63 -7.50 8.77
CA MET A 214 -19.23 -7.56 8.36
C MET A 214 -19.13 -7.22 6.88
N THR A 215 -18.06 -6.53 6.48
CA THR A 215 -17.81 -6.22 5.07
C THR A 215 -17.44 -7.48 4.29
N ARG A 216 -16.77 -8.44 4.92
CA ARG A 216 -16.51 -9.79 4.41
C ARG A 216 -16.55 -10.82 5.55
N THR A 217 -16.91 -12.05 5.24
CA THR A 217 -16.94 -13.18 6.18
C THR A 217 -16.07 -14.34 5.73
N THR A 218 -15.45 -14.22 4.55
CA THR A 218 -14.53 -15.18 3.95
C THR A 218 -13.33 -14.43 3.34
N ASP A 219 -12.39 -15.15 2.73
CA ASP A 219 -11.23 -14.54 2.05
C ASP A 219 -11.62 -14.07 0.63
N VAL A 220 -12.27 -12.92 0.55
CA VAL A 220 -12.73 -12.29 -0.70
C VAL A 220 -12.43 -10.79 -0.71
N ASP A 221 -12.30 -10.22 -1.89
CA ASP A 221 -12.37 -8.77 -2.11
C ASP A 221 -13.81 -8.30 -1.90
N VAL A 222 -14.03 -7.12 -1.32
CA VAL A 222 -15.39 -6.60 -1.05
C VAL A 222 -16.00 -5.95 -2.30
N TYR A 223 -15.17 -5.28 -3.10
CA TYR A 223 -15.58 -4.74 -4.40
C TYR A 223 -15.41 -5.77 -5.50
N GLY A 224 -14.22 -6.34 -5.61
CA GLY A 224 -13.88 -7.31 -6.63
C GLY A 224 -12.37 -7.48 -6.80
N PRO A 225 -11.92 -8.54 -7.49
CA PRO A 225 -10.51 -8.86 -7.62
C PRO A 225 -9.71 -7.75 -8.29
N ASN A 226 -8.57 -7.40 -7.69
CA ASN A 226 -7.63 -6.37 -8.19
C ASN A 226 -8.26 -4.97 -8.38
N ALA A 227 -9.30 -4.65 -7.64
CA ALA A 227 -9.91 -3.33 -7.63
C ALA A 227 -8.91 -2.24 -7.22
N SER A 228 -9.20 -0.98 -7.56
CA SER A 228 -8.45 0.14 -6.99
C SER A 228 -8.68 0.23 -5.49
N GLY A 229 -7.69 0.77 -4.74
CA GLY A 229 -7.88 0.98 -3.30
C GLY A 229 -9.08 1.87 -2.97
N VAL A 230 -9.41 2.81 -3.86
CA VAL A 230 -10.59 3.69 -3.70
C VAL A 230 -11.89 2.91 -3.83
N ASP A 231 -12.00 2.04 -4.84
CA ASP A 231 -13.19 1.23 -5.08
C ASP A 231 -13.40 0.23 -3.94
N GLU A 232 -12.32 -0.45 -3.53
CA GLU A 232 -12.36 -1.43 -2.44
C GLU A 232 -12.75 -0.78 -1.10
N LEU A 233 -12.13 0.37 -0.74
CA LEU A 233 -12.48 1.11 0.46
C LEU A 233 -13.90 1.70 0.36
N GLY A 234 -14.29 2.18 -0.81
CA GLY A 234 -15.64 2.66 -1.08
C GLY A 234 -16.69 1.57 -0.86
N ALA A 235 -16.44 0.35 -1.33
CA ALA A 235 -17.32 -0.79 -1.12
C ALA A 235 -17.49 -1.13 0.36
N ARG A 236 -16.39 -1.13 1.14
CA ARG A 236 -16.40 -1.38 2.59
C ARG A 236 -17.21 -0.34 3.35
N VAL A 237 -17.00 0.93 3.07
CA VAL A 237 -17.77 2.04 3.66
C VAL A 237 -19.24 1.96 3.27
N ASN A 238 -19.56 1.56 2.03
CA ASN A 238 -20.93 1.42 1.56
C ASN A 238 -21.71 0.32 2.29
N VAL A 239 -21.06 -0.74 2.77
CA VAL A 239 -21.72 -1.75 3.62
C VAL A 239 -22.25 -1.10 4.90
N ALA A 240 -21.43 -0.29 5.57
CA ALA A 240 -21.82 0.42 6.79
C ALA A 240 -22.92 1.46 6.52
N ASN A 241 -22.79 2.24 5.45
CA ASN A 241 -23.74 3.29 5.09
C ASN A 241 -25.13 2.72 4.73
N ARG A 242 -25.18 1.67 3.89
CA ARG A 242 -26.44 1.02 3.50
C ARG A 242 -27.16 0.37 4.68
N SER A 243 -26.42 0.00 5.71
CA SER A 243 -26.94 -0.64 6.91
C SER A 243 -27.30 0.35 8.01
N ASN A 244 -27.12 1.66 7.78
CA ASN A 244 -27.27 2.72 8.79
C ASN A 244 -26.52 2.36 10.08
N SER A 245 -25.26 1.91 9.95
CA SER A 245 -24.47 1.50 11.10
C SER A 245 -24.12 2.68 11.99
N ASP A 246 -24.28 2.50 13.30
CA ASP A 246 -23.87 3.49 14.32
C ASP A 246 -22.35 3.64 14.35
N ALA A 247 -21.60 2.58 14.00
CA ALA A 247 -20.15 2.58 13.91
C ALA A 247 -19.63 1.62 12.83
N LEU A 248 -18.49 2.00 12.22
CA LEU A 248 -17.65 1.13 11.39
C LEU A 248 -16.31 0.92 12.11
N ILE A 249 -15.94 -0.35 12.35
CA ILE A 249 -14.68 -0.73 13.00
C ILE A 249 -13.84 -1.50 11.97
N SER A 250 -12.77 -0.87 11.49
CA SER A 250 -11.81 -1.54 10.61
C SER A 250 -10.69 -2.16 11.42
N VAL A 251 -10.38 -3.43 11.12
CA VAL A 251 -9.39 -4.25 11.85
C VAL A 251 -8.19 -4.48 10.95
N HIS A 252 -7.03 -3.97 11.36
CA HIS A 252 -5.74 -4.11 10.70
C HIS A 252 -4.65 -4.47 11.70
N ILE A 253 -3.53 -5.05 11.21
CA ILE A 253 -2.35 -5.38 12.02
C ILE A 253 -1.17 -4.49 11.65
N ASN A 254 -1.01 -4.15 10.37
CA ASN A 254 0.01 -3.21 9.85
C ASN A 254 1.43 -3.54 10.36
N ALA A 255 1.98 -4.68 9.99
CA ALA A 255 3.33 -5.12 10.34
C ALA A 255 4.40 -4.53 9.40
#